data_8adc42bb2d74f75dac588eb1cc0b8279
#
_entry.id   8adc42bb2d74f75dac588eb1cc0b8279
#
_cell.length_a   1.000
_cell.length_b   1.000
_cell.length_c   1.000
_cell.angle_alpha   90.00
_cell.angle_beta   90.00
_cell.angle_gamma   90.00
#
_symmetry.space_group_name_H-M   'P 1'
#
loop_
_entity.id
_entity.type
_entity.pdbx_description
1 polymer ?
#
loop_
_entity_poly.entity_id
_entity_poly.type
_entity_poly.pdbx_seq_one_letter_code
_entity_poly.pdbx_strand_id
1 'polypeptide(L)'
;MEDEFDIADNPEWTDENTRPVDASGKLKLSRAVLELSQDDFAALLGIPVATLQNWEQRRTVPDAVATTLIDLVFDDPKDMRTHMMRRNAA
;
A
#
# COMPACT_ATOMS: atom_id res chain seq x y z
N MET A 1 31.49 -4.20 12.73
CA MET A 1 30.86 -4.35 12.62
C MET A 1 30.41 -4.65 12.53
N GLU A 2 30.42 -4.52 12.79
CA GLU A 2 29.81 -4.88 12.67
C GLU A 2 29.03 -4.98 12.50
N ASP A 3 29.22 -4.69 12.72
CA ASP A 3 28.36 -4.94 12.50
C ASP A 3 27.78 -5.17 12.22
N GLU A 4 28.78 -4.76 12.81
CA GLU A 4 28.15 -4.81 12.25
C GLU A 4 27.22 -5.59 12.21
N PHE A 5 27.01 -5.20 12.51
CA PHE A 5 25.64 -5.62 12.36
C PHE A 5 25.41 -6.21 10.97
N ASP A 6 25.15 -7.48 10.93
CA ASP A 6 24.96 -8.16 9.66
C ASP A 6 23.49 -8.58 9.58
N ILE A 7 22.75 -7.94 8.69
CA ILE A 7 21.33 -8.21 8.51
C ILE A 7 21.09 -9.66 8.13
N ALA A 8 21.98 -10.24 7.33
CA ALA A 8 21.83 -11.60 6.84
C ALA A 8 21.87 -12.64 7.96
N ASP A 9 22.51 -12.31 9.07
CA ASP A 9 22.63 -13.26 10.19
C ASP A 9 21.45 -13.18 11.15
N ASN A 10 20.59 -12.20 10.97
CA ASN A 10 19.43 -12.01 11.85
C ASN A 10 18.24 -12.77 11.27
N PRO A 11 17.69 -13.78 11.99
CA PRO A 11 16.58 -14.54 11.44
C PRO A 11 15.34 -13.70 11.13
N GLU A 12 15.20 -12.53 11.73
CA GLU A 12 14.12 -11.61 11.40
C GLU A 12 14.34 -10.89 10.09
N TRP A 13 15.54 -10.96 9.54
CA TRP A 13 15.91 -10.25 8.33
C TRP A 13 16.13 -11.22 7.17
N THR A 14 15.18 -12.12 7.00
CA THR A 14 15.19 -13.02 5.85
C THR A 14 14.91 -12.23 4.58
N ASP A 15 15.13 -12.85 3.42
CA ASP A 15 14.79 -12.22 2.15
C ASP A 15 13.35 -11.73 2.14
N GLU A 16 12.45 -12.50 2.75
CA GLU A 16 11.05 -12.15 2.79
C GLU A 16 10.81 -10.89 3.60
N ASN A 17 11.50 -10.76 4.74
CA ASN A 17 11.32 -9.61 5.64
C ASN A 17 12.01 -8.36 5.15
N THR A 18 13.06 -8.51 4.34
CA THR A 18 13.86 -7.36 3.89
C THR A 18 13.46 -6.87 2.51
N ARG A 19 12.53 -7.54 1.85
CA ARG A 19 12.05 -7.09 0.54
C ARG A 19 11.33 -5.76 0.65
N PRO A 20 11.41 -4.95 -0.39
CA PRO A 20 10.56 -3.77 -0.46
C PRO A 20 9.09 -4.17 -0.35
N VAL A 21 8.30 -3.30 0.26
CA VAL A 21 6.86 -3.54 0.41
C VAL A 21 6.23 -3.58 -0.98
N ASP A 22 5.48 -4.63 -1.27
CA ASP A 22 4.80 -4.76 -2.55
C ASP A 22 3.47 -3.98 -2.56
N ALA A 23 2.77 -4.00 -3.69
CA ALA A 23 1.52 -3.27 -3.83
C ALA A 23 0.49 -3.66 -2.78
N SER A 24 0.37 -4.96 -2.49
CA SER A 24 -0.55 -5.44 -1.47
C SER A 24 -0.21 -4.85 -0.11
N GLY A 25 1.06 -4.88 0.26
CA GLY A 25 1.51 -4.33 1.54
C GLY A 25 1.31 -2.83 1.61
N LYS A 26 1.61 -2.11 0.52
CA LYS A 26 1.42 -0.67 0.48
C LYS A 26 -0.04 -0.29 0.67
N LEU A 27 -0.95 -1.01 0.03
CA LEU A 27 -2.38 -0.77 0.17
C LEU A 27 -2.86 -1.02 1.60
N LYS A 28 -2.44 -2.13 2.19
CA LYS A 28 -2.84 -2.46 3.56
C LYS A 28 -2.32 -1.45 4.56
N LEU A 29 -1.06 -1.05 4.42
CA LEU A 29 -0.46 -0.07 5.33
C LEU A 29 -1.11 1.29 5.18
N SER A 30 -1.36 1.73 3.95
CA SER A 30 -2.03 3.01 3.70
C SER A 30 -3.43 3.01 4.31
N ARG A 31 -4.15 1.92 4.12
CA ARG A 31 -5.50 1.79 4.66
C ARG A 31 -5.47 1.81 6.18
N ALA A 32 -4.50 1.14 6.79
CA ALA A 32 -4.35 1.13 8.24
C ALA A 32 -4.05 2.52 8.79
N VAL A 33 -3.16 3.26 8.13
CA VAL A 33 -2.83 4.63 8.54
C VAL A 33 -4.06 5.52 8.50
N LEU A 34 -4.91 5.34 7.49
CA LEU A 34 -6.13 6.13 7.33
C LEU A 34 -7.29 5.58 8.15
N GLU A 35 -7.15 4.39 8.73
CA GLU A 35 -8.18 3.72 9.52
C GLU A 35 -9.47 3.55 8.72
N LEU A 36 -9.32 3.12 7.46
CA LEU A 36 -10.45 2.94 6.56
C LEU A 36 -10.73 1.47 6.35
N SER A 37 -12.00 1.14 6.15
CA SER A 37 -12.39 -0.18 5.68
C SER A 37 -11.98 -0.35 4.22
N GLN A 38 -12.06 -1.59 3.73
CA GLN A 38 -11.80 -1.82 2.30
C GLN A 38 -12.82 -1.07 1.43
N ASP A 39 -14.09 -1.07 1.85
CA ASP A 39 -15.12 -0.36 1.10
C ASP A 39 -14.82 1.13 1.01
N ASP A 40 -14.48 1.74 2.13
CA ASP A 40 -14.22 3.17 2.16
C ASP A 40 -12.94 3.53 1.40
N PHE A 41 -11.91 2.70 1.52
CA PHE A 41 -10.66 2.94 0.82
C PHE A 41 -10.84 2.78 -0.70
N ALA A 42 -11.59 1.78 -1.13
CA ALA A 42 -11.88 1.59 -2.55
C ALA A 42 -12.65 2.79 -3.09
N ALA A 43 -13.64 3.26 -2.35
CA ALA A 43 -14.41 4.44 -2.75
C ALA A 43 -13.50 5.67 -2.86
N LEU A 44 -12.58 5.84 -1.92
CA LEU A 44 -11.64 6.95 -1.96
C LEU A 44 -10.76 6.89 -3.22
N LEU A 45 -10.29 5.70 -3.56
CA LEU A 45 -9.43 5.50 -4.74
C LEU A 45 -10.23 5.54 -6.05
N GLY A 46 -11.54 5.43 -5.99
CA GLY A 46 -12.37 5.41 -7.17
C GLY A 46 -12.34 4.08 -7.90
N ILE A 47 -12.17 2.97 -7.18
CA ILE A 47 -12.13 1.64 -7.77
C ILE A 47 -13.16 0.74 -7.10
N PRO A 48 -13.58 -0.34 -7.79
CA PRO A 48 -14.46 -1.32 -7.15
C PRO A 48 -13.77 -1.99 -5.96
N VAL A 49 -14.54 -2.28 -4.91
CA VAL A 49 -13.98 -2.93 -3.73
C VAL A 49 -13.41 -4.30 -4.08
N ALA A 50 -14.02 -5.01 -5.02
CA ALA A 50 -13.51 -6.31 -5.46
C ALA A 50 -12.11 -6.18 -6.04
N THR A 51 -11.83 -5.10 -6.78
CA THR A 51 -10.50 -4.85 -7.32
C THR A 51 -9.50 -4.65 -6.20
N LEU A 52 -9.85 -3.84 -5.20
CA LEU A 52 -8.97 -3.61 -4.06
C LEU A 52 -8.70 -4.92 -3.31
N GLN A 53 -9.74 -5.71 -3.08
CA GLN A 53 -9.60 -7.00 -2.40
C GLN A 53 -8.65 -7.92 -3.17
N ASN A 54 -8.77 -7.99 -4.48
CA ASN A 54 -7.90 -8.82 -5.30
C ASN A 54 -6.44 -8.38 -5.19
N TRP A 55 -6.21 -7.08 -5.20
CA TRP A 55 -4.85 -6.54 -5.06
C TRP A 55 -4.28 -6.84 -3.67
N GLU A 56 -5.09 -6.64 -2.62
CA GLU A 56 -4.61 -6.89 -1.25
C GLU A 56 -4.36 -8.37 -0.99
N GLN A 57 -5.09 -9.24 -1.67
CA GLN A 57 -4.93 -10.69 -1.53
C GLN A 57 -3.98 -11.29 -2.56
N ARG A 58 -3.36 -10.44 -3.37
CA ARG A 58 -2.40 -10.84 -4.40
C ARG A 58 -2.97 -11.79 -5.45
N ARG A 59 -4.28 -11.70 -5.68
CA ARG A 59 -4.93 -12.50 -6.74
C ARG A 59 -4.65 -11.92 -8.11
N THR A 60 -4.56 -10.60 -8.20
CA THR A 60 -4.22 -9.92 -9.44
C THR A 60 -3.14 -8.89 -9.15
N VAL A 61 -2.41 -8.51 -10.20
CA VAL A 61 -1.32 -7.54 -10.08
C VAL A 61 -1.81 -6.22 -10.68
N PRO A 62 -1.68 -5.10 -9.95
CA PRO A 62 -2.04 -3.79 -10.50
C PRO A 62 -1.19 -3.47 -11.73
N ASP A 63 -1.81 -2.81 -12.71
CA ASP A 63 -1.06 -2.36 -13.88
C ASP A 63 -0.18 -1.15 -13.53
N ALA A 64 0.51 -0.61 -14.53
CA ALA A 64 1.47 0.47 -14.29
C ALA A 64 0.81 1.72 -13.71
N VAL A 65 -0.37 2.08 -14.23
CA VAL A 65 -1.08 3.27 -13.75
C VAL A 65 -1.53 3.06 -12.31
N ALA A 66 -2.10 1.90 -12.02
CA ALA A 66 -2.55 1.59 -10.67
C ALA A 66 -1.38 1.52 -9.69
N THR A 67 -0.25 0.97 -10.12
CA THR A 67 0.96 0.91 -9.30
C THR A 67 1.43 2.31 -8.94
N THR A 68 1.41 3.23 -9.90
CA THR A 68 1.78 4.63 -9.65
C THR A 68 0.86 5.25 -8.61
N LEU A 69 -0.45 5.03 -8.74
CA LEU A 69 -1.42 5.53 -7.77
C LEU A 69 -1.16 4.97 -6.37
N ILE A 70 -0.90 3.68 -6.29
CA ILE A 70 -0.61 3.01 -5.02
C ILE A 70 0.64 3.60 -4.39
N ASP A 71 1.68 3.83 -5.18
CA ASP A 71 2.92 4.41 -4.68
C ASP A 71 2.71 5.82 -4.15
N LEU A 72 1.91 6.62 -4.84
CA LEU A 72 1.61 8.00 -4.40
C LEU A 72 0.82 7.99 -3.09
N VAL A 73 -0.16 7.10 -2.99
CA VAL A 73 -0.95 7.00 -1.76
C VAL A 73 -0.07 6.54 -0.60
N PHE A 74 0.79 5.57 -0.85
CA PHE A 74 1.66 5.02 0.19
C PHE A 74 2.68 6.06 0.67
N ASP A 75 3.14 6.92 -0.23
CA ASP A 75 4.12 7.94 0.11
C ASP A 75 3.57 8.92 1.14
N ASP A 76 2.33 9.36 0.97
CA ASP A 76 1.69 10.25 1.95
C ASP A 76 0.17 9.99 1.95
N PRO A 77 -0.27 8.98 2.71
CA PRO A 77 -1.68 8.60 2.66
C PRO A 77 -2.63 9.73 3.07
N LYS A 78 -2.26 10.51 4.07
CA LYS A 78 -3.16 11.56 4.57
C LYS A 78 -3.30 12.70 3.57
N ASP A 79 -2.23 13.09 2.93
CA ASP A 79 -2.27 14.13 1.91
C ASP A 79 -3.07 13.65 0.70
N MET A 80 -2.84 12.41 0.28
CA MET A 80 -3.57 11.85 -0.84
C MET A 80 -5.05 11.72 -0.53
N ARG A 81 -5.40 11.39 0.71
CA ARG A 81 -6.81 11.37 1.11
C ARG A 81 -7.44 12.74 0.93
N THR A 82 -6.75 13.78 1.36
CA THR A 82 -7.25 15.14 1.21
C THR A 82 -7.48 15.49 -0.26
N HIS A 83 -6.52 15.17 -1.12
CA HIS A 83 -6.65 15.40 -2.56
C HIS A 83 -7.84 14.64 -3.15
N MET A 84 -7.97 13.38 -2.81
CA MET A 84 -9.03 12.53 -3.35
C MET A 84 -10.39 13.00 -2.88
N MET A 85 -10.50 13.41 -1.63
CA MET A 85 -11.76 13.90 -1.10
C MET A 85 -12.18 15.20 -1.79
N ARG A 86 -11.23 16.10 -2.07
CA ARG A 86 -11.54 17.32 -2.81
C ARG A 86 -12.06 17.00 -4.20
N ARG A 87 -11.39 16.08 -4.88
CA ARG A 87 -11.76 15.69 -6.23
C ARG A 87 -13.15 15.06 -6.26
N ASN A 88 -13.44 14.21 -5.27
CA ASN A 88 -14.72 13.51 -5.22
C ASN A 88 -15.86 14.42 -4.78
N ALA A 89 -15.55 15.47 -4.04
CA ALA A 89 -16.56 16.42 -3.58
C ALA A 89 -16.95 17.45 -4.67
N ALA A 90 -16.10 17.62 -5.67
CA ALA A 90 -16.33 18.59 -6.76
C ALA A 90 -17.36 18.13 -7.82
#